data_e4451d1e6a82de37d6a5934232f4d87e
#
_entry.id   e4451d1e6a82de37d6a5934232f4d87e
#
_cell.length_a   1.000
_cell.length_b   1.000
_cell.length_c   1.000
_cell.angle_alpha   90.00
_cell.angle_beta   90.00
_cell.angle_gamma   90.00
#
_symmetry.space_group_name_H-M   'P 1'
#
loop_
_entity.id
_entity.type
_entity.pdbx_description
1 polymer ?
#
loop_
_entity_poly.entity_id
_entity_poly.type
_entity_poly.pdbx_seq_one_letter_code
_entity_poly.pdbx_strand_id
1 'polypeptide(L)'
;MALTHRSFRFENDGVETDNQRLEFLGDAILGMIAATHLYRVFEESDEGVLTRLRSRLTSGKMLARIAASLELGQELDIGKGEERTGGRSRPSNLADALESVLGAVYLDGGLKAAEKVFAKLFLPVLDEYRIDAWHDNPKGRLQEVSQQKWRAAPRYRVVEESGPAHERNFVIDVFLNGTVAGRGEGTSKRTAEMNAALSAMKSIGGSDQDE
;
A
#
# COMPACT_ATOMS: atom_id res chain seq x y z
N MET A 1 -18.63 16.79 -15.10
CA MET A 1 -17.40 16.36 -15.82
C MET A 1 -16.64 15.23 -15.10
N ALA A 2 -16.29 15.34 -13.82
CA ALA A 2 -15.56 14.27 -13.12
C ALA A 2 -16.29 12.93 -13.05
N LEU A 3 -17.60 12.92 -13.05
CA LEU A 3 -18.47 11.75 -13.01
C LEU A 3 -19.12 11.43 -14.36
N THR A 4 -18.68 12.06 -15.45
CA THR A 4 -19.26 11.86 -16.79
C THR A 4 -18.38 10.85 -17.54
N HIS A 5 -18.85 9.61 -17.64
CA HIS A 5 -18.15 8.55 -18.37
C HIS A 5 -18.20 8.80 -19.88
N ARG A 6 -17.15 8.41 -20.61
CA ARG A 6 -17.04 8.61 -22.06
C ARG A 6 -18.25 8.08 -22.86
N SER A 7 -18.89 6.99 -22.42
CA SER A 7 -20.07 6.43 -23.09
C SER A 7 -21.26 7.39 -23.04
N PHE A 8 -21.41 8.15 -21.96
CA PHE A 8 -22.46 9.16 -21.84
C PHE A 8 -22.24 10.28 -22.84
N ARG A 9 -20.99 10.75 -22.97
CA ARG A 9 -20.63 11.78 -23.96
C ARG A 9 -20.94 11.33 -25.39
N PHE A 10 -20.69 10.07 -25.73
CA PHE A 10 -20.96 9.56 -27.08
C PHE A 10 -22.45 9.36 -27.38
N GLU A 11 -23.27 9.19 -26.35
CA GLU A 11 -24.71 8.98 -26.51
C GLU A 11 -25.53 10.26 -26.35
N ASN A 12 -24.92 11.38 -25.95
CA ASN A 12 -25.64 12.64 -25.66
C ASN A 12 -24.99 13.81 -26.39
N ASP A 13 -25.68 14.30 -27.42
CA ASP A 13 -25.29 15.50 -28.15
C ASP A 13 -25.26 16.70 -27.18
N GLY A 14 -24.20 17.50 -27.24
CA GLY A 14 -24.00 18.67 -26.37
C GLY A 14 -23.20 18.40 -25.11
N VAL A 15 -22.82 17.15 -24.80
CA VAL A 15 -21.84 16.83 -23.77
C VAL A 15 -20.45 16.82 -24.39
N GLU A 16 -19.70 17.91 -24.21
CA GLU A 16 -18.40 18.10 -24.88
C GLU A 16 -17.25 17.38 -24.17
N THR A 17 -17.37 17.10 -22.87
CA THR A 17 -16.28 16.59 -22.05
C THR A 17 -16.69 15.36 -21.24
N ASP A 18 -15.71 14.50 -20.97
CA ASP A 18 -15.83 13.34 -20.11
C ASP A 18 -14.75 13.38 -19.00
N ASN A 19 -14.67 12.31 -18.21
CA ASN A 19 -13.79 12.25 -17.06
C ASN A 19 -12.32 11.86 -17.38
N GLN A 20 -11.99 11.43 -18.58
CA GLN A 20 -10.67 10.84 -18.89
C GLN A 20 -9.48 11.77 -18.62
N ARG A 21 -9.62 13.07 -18.89
CA ARG A 21 -8.54 14.02 -18.60
C ARG A 21 -8.34 14.27 -17.12
N LEU A 22 -9.41 14.20 -16.33
CA LEU A 22 -9.36 14.32 -14.87
C LEU A 22 -8.83 13.03 -14.24
N GLU A 23 -9.18 11.87 -14.77
CA GLU A 23 -8.63 10.57 -14.43
C GLU A 23 -7.10 10.59 -14.58
N PHE A 24 -6.60 10.95 -15.78
CA PHE A 24 -5.16 11.06 -16.02
C PHE A 24 -4.44 11.95 -14.99
N LEU A 25 -5.02 13.10 -14.66
CA LEU A 25 -4.45 14.00 -13.66
C LEU A 25 -4.55 13.41 -12.26
N GLY A 26 -5.68 12.80 -11.92
CA GLY A 26 -5.95 12.20 -10.62
C GLY A 26 -5.02 11.04 -10.29
N ASP A 27 -4.75 10.15 -11.25
CA ASP A 27 -3.74 9.08 -11.11
C ASP A 27 -2.37 9.65 -10.73
N ALA A 28 -1.89 10.65 -11.45
CA ALA A 28 -0.60 11.28 -11.15
C ALA A 28 -0.56 11.91 -9.76
N ILE A 29 -1.63 12.62 -9.36
CA ILE A 29 -1.75 13.24 -8.03
C ILE A 29 -1.81 12.19 -6.93
N LEU A 30 -2.61 11.14 -7.11
CA LEU A 30 -2.71 10.02 -6.19
C LEU A 30 -1.35 9.33 -5.99
N GLY A 31 -0.67 9.04 -7.10
CA GLY A 31 0.66 8.42 -7.08
C GLY A 31 1.68 9.26 -6.31
N MET A 32 1.67 10.58 -6.50
CA MET A 32 2.55 11.51 -5.79
C MET A 32 2.22 11.58 -4.30
N ILE A 33 0.96 11.73 -3.92
CA ILE A 33 0.53 11.82 -2.51
C ILE A 33 0.86 10.50 -1.79
N ALA A 34 0.52 9.36 -2.41
CA ALA A 34 0.82 8.04 -1.85
C ALA A 34 2.33 7.84 -1.65
N ALA A 35 3.15 8.15 -2.65
CA ALA A 35 4.60 8.06 -2.55
C ALA A 35 5.16 8.94 -1.44
N THR A 36 4.71 10.19 -1.36
CA THR A 36 5.14 11.15 -0.32
C THR A 36 4.76 10.67 1.08
N HIS A 37 3.55 10.16 1.24
CA HIS A 37 3.06 9.62 2.52
C HIS A 37 3.88 8.39 2.94
N LEU A 38 4.03 7.42 2.06
CA LEU A 38 4.78 6.19 2.33
C LEU A 38 6.25 6.48 2.66
N TYR A 39 6.89 7.38 1.93
CA TYR A 39 8.28 7.79 2.19
C TYR A 39 8.47 8.36 3.61
N ARG A 40 7.49 9.14 4.10
CA ARG A 40 7.54 9.73 5.45
C ARG A 40 7.22 8.74 6.57
N VAL A 41 6.30 7.80 6.30
CA VAL A 41 5.80 6.88 7.33
C VAL A 41 6.69 5.63 7.46
N PHE A 42 7.33 5.22 6.37
CA PHE A 42 8.15 4.01 6.31
C PHE A 42 9.62 4.37 6.07
N GLU A 43 10.20 5.19 6.94
CA GLU A 43 11.56 5.76 6.81
C GLU A 43 12.65 4.70 6.63
N GLU A 44 12.53 3.54 7.31
CA GLU A 44 13.49 2.44 7.27
C GLU A 44 13.27 1.43 6.12
N SER A 45 12.23 1.67 5.29
CA SER A 45 11.89 0.75 4.20
C SER A 45 12.71 1.03 2.94
N ASP A 46 13.13 -0.04 2.27
CA ASP A 46 13.79 0.08 0.98
C ASP A 46 12.80 0.51 -0.14
N GLU A 47 13.35 0.97 -1.26
CA GLU A 47 12.57 1.41 -2.43
C GLU A 47 11.61 0.33 -2.93
N GLY A 48 12.03 -0.95 -2.89
CA GLY A 48 11.19 -2.07 -3.34
C GLY A 48 9.93 -2.22 -2.49
N VAL A 49 10.03 -2.06 -1.15
CA VAL A 49 8.86 -2.07 -0.24
C VAL A 49 7.96 -0.88 -0.54
N LEU A 50 8.51 0.33 -0.63
CA LEU A 50 7.73 1.54 -0.91
C LEU A 50 7.00 1.44 -2.25
N THR A 51 7.65 0.90 -3.27
CA THR A 51 7.05 0.70 -4.60
C THR A 51 5.91 -0.31 -4.57
N ARG A 52 6.06 -1.44 -3.85
CA ARG A 52 4.98 -2.42 -3.68
C ARG A 52 3.77 -1.84 -2.93
N LEU A 53 4.00 -1.12 -1.84
CA LEU A 53 2.95 -0.47 -1.07
C LEU A 53 2.20 0.56 -1.90
N ARG A 54 2.91 1.43 -2.63
CA ARG A 54 2.31 2.39 -3.55
C ARG A 54 1.46 1.68 -4.59
N SER A 55 2.00 0.67 -5.28
CA SER A 55 1.28 -0.07 -6.32
C SER A 55 0.00 -0.73 -5.79
N ARG A 56 -0.01 -1.21 -4.54
CA ARG A 56 -1.21 -1.75 -3.90
C ARG A 56 -2.24 -0.65 -3.62
N LEU A 57 -1.82 0.49 -3.05
CA LEU A 57 -2.70 1.61 -2.72
C LEU A 57 -3.34 2.23 -3.96
N THR A 58 -2.58 2.37 -5.05
CA THR A 58 -3.04 2.97 -6.30
C THR A 58 -3.55 1.94 -7.32
N SER A 59 -3.76 0.67 -6.90
CA SER A 59 -4.28 -0.35 -7.81
C SER A 59 -5.75 -0.12 -8.15
N GLY A 60 -6.14 -0.38 -9.39
CA GLY A 60 -7.54 -0.27 -9.82
C GLY A 60 -8.51 -1.08 -8.94
N LYS A 61 -8.06 -2.24 -8.39
CA LYS A 61 -8.85 -3.02 -7.43
C LYS A 61 -9.12 -2.24 -6.14
N MET A 62 -8.11 -1.53 -5.62
CA MET A 62 -8.25 -0.72 -4.42
C MET A 62 -9.14 0.49 -4.67
N LEU A 63 -8.89 1.19 -5.77
CA LEU A 63 -9.68 2.36 -6.16
C LEU A 63 -11.16 1.99 -6.34
N ALA A 64 -11.44 0.89 -7.04
CA ALA A 64 -12.79 0.39 -7.21
C ALA A 64 -13.47 0.03 -5.87
N ARG A 65 -12.73 -0.58 -4.92
CA ARG A 65 -13.25 -0.87 -3.57
C ARG A 65 -13.64 0.42 -2.83
N ILE A 66 -12.78 1.43 -2.85
CA ILE A 66 -13.06 2.73 -2.22
C ILE A 66 -14.23 3.42 -2.91
N ALA A 67 -14.23 3.47 -4.25
CA ALA A 67 -15.31 4.06 -5.03
C ALA A 67 -16.66 3.40 -4.77
N ALA A 68 -16.69 2.06 -4.64
CA ALA A 68 -17.89 1.31 -4.29
C ALA A 68 -18.39 1.64 -2.87
N SER A 69 -17.49 1.82 -1.88
CA SER A 69 -17.89 2.22 -0.53
C SER A 69 -18.43 3.64 -0.44
N LEU A 70 -18.14 4.47 -1.42
CA LEU A 70 -18.68 5.83 -1.59
C LEU A 70 -19.92 5.87 -2.50
N GLU A 71 -20.37 4.72 -3.00
CA GLU A 71 -21.49 4.59 -3.94
C GLU A 71 -21.30 5.41 -5.23
N LEU A 72 -20.05 5.72 -5.64
CA LEU A 72 -19.76 6.57 -6.81
C LEU A 72 -20.39 6.05 -8.11
N GLY A 73 -20.63 4.75 -8.22
CA GLY A 73 -21.26 4.18 -9.39
C GLY A 73 -22.69 4.70 -9.61
N GLN A 74 -23.40 5.09 -8.56
CA GLN A 74 -24.76 5.66 -8.66
C GLN A 74 -24.74 7.08 -9.22
N GLU A 75 -23.67 7.82 -8.94
CA GLU A 75 -23.47 9.20 -9.34
C GLU A 75 -22.89 9.34 -10.77
N LEU A 76 -22.53 8.22 -11.43
CA LEU A 76 -21.96 8.27 -12.77
C LEU A 76 -23.02 8.62 -13.83
N ASP A 77 -22.74 9.66 -14.60
CA ASP A 77 -23.38 9.85 -15.91
C ASP A 77 -22.80 8.80 -16.87
N ILE A 78 -23.61 7.81 -17.26
CA ILE A 78 -23.16 6.66 -18.07
C ILE A 78 -24.13 6.45 -19.23
N GLY A 79 -23.60 6.05 -20.38
CA GLY A 79 -24.42 5.73 -21.56
C GLY A 79 -25.26 4.46 -21.36
N LYS A 80 -26.43 4.40 -21.98
CA LYS A 80 -27.39 3.29 -21.85
C LYS A 80 -26.79 1.94 -22.24
N GLY A 81 -25.86 1.94 -23.22
CA GLY A 81 -25.15 0.74 -23.64
C GLY A 81 -24.27 0.19 -22.54
N GLU A 82 -23.47 1.04 -21.93
CA GLU A 82 -22.58 0.70 -20.83
C GLU A 82 -23.34 0.32 -19.57
N GLU A 83 -24.43 1.04 -19.26
CA GLU A 83 -25.28 0.75 -18.11
C GLU A 83 -25.89 -0.64 -18.17
N ARG A 84 -26.41 -1.05 -19.35
CA ARG A 84 -26.99 -2.40 -19.56
C ARG A 84 -26.00 -3.55 -19.33
N THR A 85 -24.70 -3.27 -19.44
CA THR A 85 -23.64 -4.27 -19.20
C THR A 85 -23.03 -4.17 -17.79
N GLY A 86 -23.71 -3.49 -16.87
CA GLY A 86 -23.27 -3.36 -15.49
C GLY A 86 -22.17 -2.33 -15.28
N GLY A 87 -22.08 -1.33 -16.16
CA GLY A 87 -21.00 -0.32 -16.14
C GLY A 87 -20.91 0.45 -14.84
N ARG A 88 -22.02 0.70 -14.11
CA ARG A 88 -22.00 1.39 -12.80
C ARG A 88 -21.25 0.63 -11.71
N SER A 89 -21.21 -0.67 -11.80
CA SER A 89 -20.49 -1.55 -10.85
C SER A 89 -19.19 -2.10 -11.40
N ARG A 90 -18.82 -1.73 -12.64
CA ARG A 90 -17.58 -2.21 -13.25
C ARG A 90 -16.37 -1.63 -12.54
N PRO A 91 -15.42 -2.47 -12.06
CA PRO A 91 -14.28 -1.99 -11.29
C PRO A 91 -13.44 -0.93 -11.99
N SER A 92 -13.23 -1.02 -13.31
CA SER A 92 -12.49 0.00 -14.05
C SER A 92 -13.20 1.35 -14.00
N ASN A 93 -14.51 1.40 -14.28
CA ASN A 93 -15.25 2.66 -14.29
C ASN A 93 -15.31 3.32 -12.90
N LEU A 94 -15.35 2.50 -11.84
CA LEU A 94 -15.30 2.97 -10.46
C LEU A 94 -13.93 3.53 -10.10
N ALA A 95 -12.84 2.88 -10.53
CA ALA A 95 -11.47 3.35 -10.32
C ALA A 95 -11.26 4.70 -11.05
N ASP A 96 -11.57 4.75 -12.34
CA ASP A 96 -11.45 5.94 -13.18
C ASP A 96 -12.26 7.13 -12.62
N ALA A 97 -13.45 6.85 -12.06
CA ALA A 97 -14.28 7.86 -11.42
C ALA A 97 -13.62 8.43 -10.16
N LEU A 98 -13.03 7.59 -9.31
CA LEU A 98 -12.35 8.04 -8.09
C LEU A 98 -11.12 8.89 -8.41
N GLU A 99 -10.30 8.47 -9.37
CA GLU A 99 -9.16 9.25 -9.86
C GLU A 99 -9.63 10.59 -10.43
N SER A 100 -10.66 10.57 -11.25
CA SER A 100 -11.23 11.78 -11.84
C SER A 100 -11.75 12.76 -10.77
N VAL A 101 -12.43 12.29 -9.74
CA VAL A 101 -12.85 13.10 -8.59
C VAL A 101 -11.65 13.69 -7.87
N LEU A 102 -10.58 12.91 -7.66
CA LEU A 102 -9.36 13.41 -7.03
C LEU A 102 -8.69 14.50 -7.89
N GLY A 103 -8.63 14.30 -9.20
CA GLY A 103 -8.14 15.30 -10.15
C GLY A 103 -8.95 16.60 -10.11
N ALA A 104 -10.28 16.49 -10.02
CA ALA A 104 -11.15 17.65 -9.87
C ALA A 104 -10.93 18.39 -8.54
N VAL A 105 -10.84 17.66 -7.43
CA VAL A 105 -10.53 18.23 -6.10
C VAL A 105 -9.18 18.94 -6.10
N TYR A 106 -8.18 18.37 -6.78
CA TYR A 106 -6.88 19.02 -6.90
C TYR A 106 -6.96 20.34 -7.70
N LEU A 107 -7.68 20.36 -8.81
CA LEU A 107 -7.82 21.58 -9.60
C LEU A 107 -8.59 22.69 -8.87
N ASP A 108 -9.56 22.32 -8.05
CA ASP A 108 -10.40 23.26 -7.29
C ASP A 108 -9.71 23.77 -6.01
N GLY A 109 -9.14 22.86 -5.22
CA GLY A 109 -8.62 23.15 -3.88
C GLY A 109 -7.12 22.94 -3.69
N GLY A 110 -6.41 22.58 -4.75
CA GLY A 110 -4.96 22.34 -4.74
C GLY A 110 -4.56 21.07 -3.98
N LEU A 111 -3.25 20.91 -3.81
CA LEU A 111 -2.67 19.73 -3.20
C LEU A 111 -3.21 19.42 -1.80
N LYS A 112 -3.38 20.46 -0.96
CA LYS A 112 -3.89 20.28 0.41
C LYS A 112 -5.30 19.69 0.46
N ALA A 113 -6.15 20.00 -0.51
CA ALA A 113 -7.49 19.42 -0.61
C ALA A 113 -7.40 17.94 -1.02
N ALA A 114 -6.57 17.63 -2.01
CA ALA A 114 -6.33 16.25 -2.44
C ALA A 114 -5.69 15.39 -1.33
N GLU A 115 -4.74 15.92 -0.55
CA GLU A 115 -4.14 15.24 0.62
C GLU A 115 -5.20 14.92 1.70
N LYS A 116 -6.17 15.80 1.93
CA LYS A 116 -7.29 15.53 2.87
C LYS A 116 -8.18 14.39 2.39
N VAL A 117 -8.48 14.34 1.09
CA VAL A 117 -9.24 13.24 0.49
C VAL A 117 -8.46 11.94 0.61
N PHE A 118 -7.17 11.96 0.27
CA PHE A 118 -6.30 10.79 0.45
C PHE A 118 -6.29 10.31 1.91
N ALA A 119 -6.08 11.20 2.85
CA ALA A 119 -6.04 10.84 4.27
C ALA A 119 -7.36 10.20 4.73
N LYS A 120 -8.51 10.74 4.31
CA LYS A 120 -9.82 10.22 4.70
C LYS A 120 -10.13 8.84 4.10
N LEU A 121 -9.74 8.60 2.84
CA LEU A 121 -10.16 7.43 2.09
C LEU A 121 -9.12 6.30 2.08
N PHE A 122 -7.84 6.63 2.06
CA PHE A 122 -6.76 5.66 1.84
C PHE A 122 -6.03 5.26 3.13
N LEU A 123 -5.93 6.16 4.14
CA LEU A 123 -5.22 5.80 5.37
C LEU A 123 -5.90 4.67 6.16
N PRO A 124 -7.24 4.63 6.30
CA PRO A 124 -7.89 3.48 6.95
C PRO A 124 -7.59 2.15 6.27
N VAL A 125 -7.47 2.19 4.94
CA VAL A 125 -7.13 1.00 4.16
C VAL A 125 -5.64 0.66 4.27
N LEU A 126 -4.77 1.67 4.35
CA LEU A 126 -3.33 1.45 4.56
C LEU A 126 -3.07 0.73 5.87
N ASP A 127 -3.82 1.01 6.93
CA ASP A 127 -3.68 0.33 8.22
C ASP A 127 -4.01 -1.17 8.13
N GLU A 128 -4.97 -1.57 7.29
CA GLU A 128 -5.21 -2.99 6.97
C GLU A 128 -3.97 -3.63 6.30
N TYR A 129 -3.29 -2.89 5.41
CA TYR A 129 -2.09 -3.36 4.71
C TYR A 129 -0.79 -3.20 5.51
N ARG A 130 -0.76 -2.39 6.56
CA ARG A 130 0.40 -2.35 7.48
C ARG A 130 0.66 -3.72 8.09
N ILE A 131 -0.39 -4.47 8.38
CA ILE A 131 -0.28 -5.84 8.88
C ILE A 131 0.40 -6.74 7.83
N ASP A 132 0.03 -6.64 6.55
CA ASP A 132 0.66 -7.40 5.46
C ASP A 132 2.06 -6.89 5.08
N ALA A 133 2.26 -5.58 5.06
CA ALA A 133 3.57 -4.97 4.81
C ALA A 133 4.59 -5.29 5.91
N TRP A 134 4.14 -5.55 7.11
CA TRP A 134 4.96 -6.04 8.21
C TRP A 134 5.44 -7.48 8.00
N HIS A 135 4.67 -8.32 7.31
CA HIS A 135 5.15 -9.61 6.83
C HIS A 135 6.20 -9.48 5.71
N ASP A 136 6.10 -8.42 4.91
CA ASP A 136 7.05 -8.13 3.83
C ASP A 136 8.34 -7.43 4.32
N ASN A 137 8.33 -6.77 5.50
CA ASN A 137 9.53 -6.17 6.12
C ASN A 137 9.66 -6.47 7.63
N PRO A 138 9.88 -7.73 8.00
CA PRO A 138 9.99 -8.11 9.41
C PRO A 138 11.18 -7.47 10.12
N LYS A 139 12.26 -7.15 9.38
CA LYS A 139 13.45 -6.49 9.94
C LYS A 139 13.17 -5.06 10.39
N GLY A 140 12.48 -4.27 9.55
CA GLY A 140 12.11 -2.90 9.88
C GLY A 140 11.18 -2.86 11.10
N ARG A 141 10.17 -3.75 11.13
CA ARG A 141 9.28 -3.86 12.29
C ARG A 141 10.02 -4.24 13.57
N LEU A 142 10.92 -5.22 13.50
CA LEU A 142 11.71 -5.61 14.67
C LEU A 142 12.59 -4.45 15.15
N GLN A 143 13.11 -3.64 14.24
CA GLN A 143 13.88 -2.44 14.57
C GLN A 143 13.02 -1.40 15.30
N GLU A 144 11.80 -1.09 14.83
CA GLU A 144 10.88 -0.18 15.49
C GLU A 144 10.55 -0.65 16.92
N VAL A 145 10.17 -1.92 17.08
CA VAL A 145 9.87 -2.51 18.39
C VAL A 145 11.08 -2.49 19.30
N SER A 146 12.27 -2.85 18.78
CA SER A 146 13.51 -2.84 19.54
C SER A 146 13.91 -1.43 19.99
N GLN A 147 13.73 -0.45 19.11
CA GLN A 147 13.98 0.95 19.43
C GLN A 147 13.03 1.49 20.50
N GLN A 148 11.74 1.13 20.43
CA GLN A 148 10.75 1.53 21.43
C GLN A 148 10.97 0.88 22.78
N LYS A 149 11.18 -0.46 22.83
CA LYS A 149 11.31 -1.19 24.10
C LYS A 149 12.69 -1.03 24.74
N TRP A 150 13.78 -1.01 23.96
CA TRP A 150 15.15 -1.07 24.48
C TRP A 150 16.05 0.07 24.02
N ARG A 151 15.59 0.98 23.16
CA ARG A 151 16.37 2.08 22.54
C ARG A 151 17.66 1.59 21.87
N ALA A 152 17.62 0.39 21.32
CA ALA A 152 18.72 -0.29 20.65
C ALA A 152 18.26 -0.95 19.35
N ALA A 153 19.12 -0.94 18.32
CA ALA A 153 18.84 -1.63 17.07
C ALA A 153 19.09 -3.15 17.19
N PRO A 154 18.30 -4.00 16.50
CA PRO A 154 18.55 -5.41 16.40
C PRO A 154 19.93 -5.70 15.77
N ARG A 155 20.65 -6.71 16.26
CA ARG A 155 21.92 -7.14 15.68
C ARG A 155 21.76 -8.53 15.11
N TYR A 156 22.17 -8.75 13.86
CA TYR A 156 22.12 -10.04 13.18
C TYR A 156 23.50 -10.65 13.11
N ARG A 157 23.60 -11.95 13.40
CA ARG A 157 24.87 -12.70 13.35
C ARG A 157 24.67 -14.01 12.61
N VAL A 158 25.49 -14.25 11.61
CA VAL A 158 25.55 -15.55 10.94
C VAL A 158 26.11 -16.56 11.93
N VAL A 159 25.35 -17.61 12.20
CA VAL A 159 25.71 -18.71 13.11
C VAL A 159 26.30 -19.86 12.30
N GLU A 160 25.70 -20.11 11.12
CA GLU A 160 26.14 -21.20 10.24
C GLU A 160 25.98 -20.77 8.78
N GLU A 161 26.94 -21.22 7.97
CA GLU A 161 26.90 -21.14 6.51
C GLU A 161 27.27 -22.51 5.97
N SER A 162 26.35 -23.17 5.23
CA SER A 162 26.51 -24.53 4.73
C SER A 162 26.06 -24.65 3.27
N GLY A 163 26.43 -25.75 2.63
CA GLY A 163 26.08 -26.06 1.23
C GLY A 163 27.05 -25.50 0.19
N PRO A 164 27.00 -26.05 -1.05
CA PRO A 164 27.81 -25.59 -2.17
C PRO A 164 27.38 -24.20 -2.64
N ALA A 165 28.22 -23.52 -3.44
CA ALA A 165 28.01 -22.10 -3.83
C ALA A 165 26.64 -21.81 -4.49
N HIS A 166 26.04 -22.80 -5.16
CA HIS A 166 24.73 -22.68 -5.83
C HIS A 166 23.53 -23.10 -4.96
N GLU A 167 23.79 -23.68 -3.77
CA GLU A 167 22.79 -24.14 -2.81
C GLU A 167 23.18 -23.77 -1.37
N ARG A 168 23.72 -22.56 -1.19
CA ARG A 168 24.08 -22.07 0.15
C ARG A 168 22.86 -21.93 1.04
N ASN A 169 22.99 -22.37 2.28
CA ASN A 169 22.08 -22.12 3.35
C ASN A 169 22.75 -21.32 4.46
N PHE A 170 22.05 -20.33 4.97
CA PHE A 170 22.50 -19.45 6.05
C PHE A 170 21.59 -19.62 7.25
N VAL A 171 22.18 -19.75 8.44
CA VAL A 171 21.49 -19.70 9.72
C VAL A 171 21.92 -18.42 10.43
N ILE A 172 20.96 -17.57 10.81
CA ILE A 172 21.20 -16.26 11.40
C ILE A 172 20.41 -16.14 12.70
N ASP A 173 21.11 -15.70 13.75
CA ASP A 173 20.49 -15.28 15.00
C ASP A 173 20.31 -13.76 15.00
N VAL A 174 19.17 -13.29 15.51
CA VAL A 174 18.94 -11.89 15.81
C VAL A 174 18.98 -11.66 17.32
N PHE A 175 19.73 -10.64 17.72
CA PHE A 175 19.92 -10.24 19.10
C PHE A 175 19.16 -8.95 19.39
N LEU A 176 18.37 -8.93 20.48
CA LEU A 176 17.74 -7.78 21.06
C LEU A 176 18.29 -7.58 22.47
N ASN A 177 18.75 -6.38 22.74
CA ASN A 177 19.35 -6.04 24.04
C ASN A 177 20.39 -7.08 24.55
N GLY A 178 21.18 -7.64 23.63
CA GLY A 178 22.26 -8.59 23.93
C GLY A 178 21.85 -10.05 24.06
N THR A 179 20.57 -10.39 24.00
CA THR A 179 20.05 -11.77 24.04
C THR A 179 19.54 -12.22 22.68
N VAL A 180 19.65 -13.51 22.38
CA VAL A 180 19.08 -14.10 21.15
C VAL A 180 17.56 -14.06 21.27
N ALA A 181 16.92 -13.33 20.38
CA ALA A 181 15.46 -13.17 20.34
C ALA A 181 14.80 -14.04 19.25
N GLY A 182 15.54 -14.43 18.22
CA GLY A 182 15.01 -15.26 17.14
C GLY A 182 16.11 -15.84 16.27
N ARG A 183 15.79 -16.93 15.56
CA ARG A 183 16.65 -17.61 14.59
C ARG A 183 15.91 -17.81 13.28
N GLY A 184 16.63 -17.65 12.18
CA GLY A 184 16.10 -17.86 10.84
C GLY A 184 17.08 -18.50 9.91
N GLU A 185 16.57 -19.29 8.98
CA GLU A 185 17.31 -19.98 7.93
C GLU A 185 16.87 -19.49 6.56
N GLY A 186 17.77 -19.56 5.58
CA GLY A 186 17.42 -19.17 4.21
C GLY A 186 18.57 -19.35 3.23
N THR A 187 18.22 -19.42 1.96
CA THR A 187 19.17 -19.56 0.83
C THR A 187 19.98 -18.29 0.54
N SER A 188 19.69 -17.20 1.24
CA SER A 188 20.49 -15.98 1.23
C SER A 188 20.54 -15.38 2.63
N LYS A 189 21.58 -14.58 2.92
CA LYS A 189 21.69 -13.85 4.20
C LYS A 189 20.44 -13.00 4.45
N ARG A 190 19.92 -12.31 3.41
CA ARG A 190 18.70 -11.49 3.49
C ARG A 190 17.48 -12.32 3.90
N THR A 191 17.28 -13.49 3.29
CA THR A 191 16.14 -14.37 3.62
C THR A 191 16.26 -14.91 5.05
N ALA A 192 17.46 -15.34 5.45
CA ALA A 192 17.71 -15.84 6.80
C ALA A 192 17.51 -14.75 7.87
N GLU A 193 17.96 -13.50 7.61
CA GLU A 193 17.72 -12.35 8.49
C GLU A 193 16.22 -12.00 8.61
N MET A 194 15.46 -12.05 7.50
CA MET A 194 14.01 -11.83 7.52
C MET A 194 13.31 -12.90 8.38
N ASN A 195 13.69 -14.18 8.21
CA ASN A 195 13.12 -15.29 8.99
C ASN A 195 13.50 -15.20 10.47
N ALA A 196 14.72 -14.75 10.80
CA ALA A 196 15.14 -14.49 12.17
C ALA A 196 14.32 -13.38 12.82
N ALA A 197 14.05 -12.29 12.06
CA ALA A 197 13.23 -11.20 12.53
C ALA A 197 11.77 -11.63 12.77
N LEU A 198 11.19 -12.45 11.87
CA LEU A 198 9.85 -13.02 12.05
C LEU A 198 9.78 -13.91 13.32
N SER A 199 10.82 -14.74 13.54
CA SER A 199 10.91 -15.57 14.74
C SER A 199 10.95 -14.73 16.02
N ALA A 200 11.77 -13.67 16.05
CA ALA A 200 11.85 -12.75 17.18
C ALA A 200 10.52 -12.01 17.46
N MET A 201 9.82 -11.58 16.41
CA MET A 201 8.54 -10.91 16.55
C MET A 201 7.48 -11.82 17.19
N LYS A 202 7.46 -13.11 16.85
CA LYS A 202 6.57 -14.09 17.49
C LYS A 202 6.87 -14.26 18.98
N SER A 203 8.15 -14.27 19.34
CA SER A 203 8.60 -14.39 20.74
C SER A 203 8.20 -13.16 21.57
N ILE A 204 8.28 -11.96 20.99
CA ILE A 204 7.92 -10.71 21.68
C ILE A 204 6.40 -10.57 21.83
N GLY A 205 5.62 -10.94 20.79
CA GLY A 205 4.15 -10.85 20.83
C GLY A 205 3.47 -11.90 21.71
N GLY A 206 4.14 -13.03 21.99
CA GLY A 206 3.65 -14.06 22.91
C GLY A 206 3.82 -13.72 24.38
N SER A 207 4.69 -12.76 24.72
CA SER A 207 4.93 -12.34 26.11
C SER A 207 3.99 -11.21 26.60
N ASP A 208 3.21 -10.60 25.73
CA ASP A 208 2.26 -9.52 26.11
C ASP A 208 0.82 -10.06 26.39
N GLN A 209 0.62 -11.40 26.43
CA GLN A 209 -0.69 -12.02 26.76
C GLN A 209 -0.75 -12.68 28.17
N ASP A 210 0.34 -12.65 28.93
CA ASP A 210 0.43 -13.29 30.24
C ASP A 210 0.67 -12.31 31.43
N GLU A 211 0.22 -11.04 31.30
CA GLU A 211 0.14 -10.11 32.42
C GLU A 211 -1.27 -9.53 32.62
#